data_3beb9bd2a83fd73ef6f2c24b2f5fbac7
#
_entry.id   3beb9bd2a83fd73ef6f2c24b2f5fbac7
#
_cell.length_a   1.000
_cell.length_b   1.000
_cell.length_c   1.000
_cell.angle_alpha   90.00
_cell.angle_beta   90.00
_cell.angle_gamma   90.00
#
_symmetry.space_group_name_H-M   'P 1'
#
loop_
_entity.id
_entity.type
_entity.pdbx_description
1 polymer ?
#
loop_
_entity_poly.entity_id
_entity_poly.type
_entity_poly.pdbx_seq_one_letter_code
_entity_poly.pdbx_strand_id
1 'polypeptide(L)'
;NKYKINKKLDSEGEYAKQFNVNRHTIRRAFKELKNDNLIYSKRGLGVFVKSSKISYSISKNVRFTENILEENKSARIEIKSFDIAECNLFEKKELDLKKNEKVTRINSIGYINNSPSVITFRSIPHKRFPKFINHFVKKQSVTKTFNLLNVKKIIRSKTLINAEISDKIKSNFLNIDVGKPLIKTTSINVDFNKKPIELSESYFDGSKIQILVKV
;
A
#
# COMPACT_ATOMS: atom_id res chain seq x y z
N ASN A 1 -23.19 -8.34 10.86
CA ASN A 1 -22.03 -7.87 11.64
C ASN A 1 -22.51 -7.41 13.02
N LYS A 2 -22.18 -8.18 14.06
CA LYS A 2 -22.57 -7.90 15.47
C LYS A 2 -21.90 -6.62 16.01
N TYR A 3 -20.73 -6.23 15.46
CA TYR A 3 -19.95 -5.10 15.94
C TYR A 3 -19.81 -4.03 14.85
N LYS A 4 -20.44 -2.88 15.07
CA LYS A 4 -20.34 -1.71 14.19
C LYS A 4 -19.03 -0.94 14.46
N ILE A 5 -18.49 -0.30 13.44
CA ILE A 5 -17.31 0.59 13.57
C ILE A 5 -17.59 1.67 14.62
N ASN A 6 -16.58 1.99 15.42
CA ASN A 6 -16.65 2.92 16.56
C ASN A 6 -17.61 2.51 17.68
N LYS A 7 -18.18 1.29 17.65
CA LYS A 7 -18.92 0.76 18.79
C LYS A 7 -17.96 0.52 19.94
N LYS A 8 -18.31 0.98 21.13
CA LYS A 8 -17.63 0.65 22.37
C LYS A 8 -17.83 -0.84 22.65
N LEU A 9 -16.76 -1.53 22.99
CA LEU A 9 -16.79 -2.91 23.47
C LEU A 9 -17.07 -2.94 24.98
N ASP A 10 -17.66 -4.02 25.43
CA ASP A 10 -17.82 -4.29 26.84
C ASP A 10 -16.44 -4.42 27.51
N SER A 11 -16.38 -4.28 28.82
CA SER A 11 -15.14 -4.36 29.59
C SER A 11 -14.55 -5.78 29.57
N GLU A 12 -13.24 -5.88 29.86
CA GLU A 12 -12.58 -7.20 30.03
C GLU A 12 -13.30 -8.09 31.05
N GLY A 13 -13.87 -7.48 32.11
CA GLY A 13 -14.60 -8.20 33.16
C GLY A 13 -15.96 -8.72 32.68
N GLU A 14 -16.68 -7.94 31.88
CA GLU A 14 -17.98 -8.35 31.31
C GLU A 14 -17.78 -9.49 30.30
N TYR A 15 -16.78 -9.39 29.42
CA TYR A 15 -16.45 -10.49 28.49
C TYR A 15 -15.95 -11.75 29.23
N ALA A 16 -15.17 -11.61 30.29
CA ALA A 16 -14.73 -12.74 31.10
C ALA A 16 -15.92 -13.52 31.69
N LYS A 17 -16.95 -12.82 32.19
CA LYS A 17 -18.20 -13.41 32.63
C LYS A 17 -18.98 -14.04 31.49
N GLN A 18 -19.14 -13.30 30.38
CA GLN A 18 -19.92 -13.77 29.21
C GLN A 18 -19.37 -15.06 28.60
N PHE A 19 -18.04 -15.18 28.52
CA PHE A 19 -17.37 -16.34 27.92
C PHE A 19 -16.95 -17.41 28.94
N ASN A 20 -17.21 -17.17 30.22
CA ASN A 20 -16.80 -18.05 31.33
C ASN A 20 -15.29 -18.37 31.29
N VAL A 21 -14.45 -17.36 31.13
CA VAL A 21 -13.00 -17.48 31.10
C VAL A 21 -12.33 -16.49 32.06
N ASN A 22 -11.03 -16.70 32.31
CA ASN A 22 -10.27 -15.79 33.16
C ASN A 22 -10.13 -14.42 32.46
N ARG A 23 -10.17 -13.34 33.23
CA ARG A 23 -9.97 -11.97 32.75
C ARG A 23 -8.64 -11.79 32.02
N HIS A 24 -7.58 -12.50 32.39
CA HIS A 24 -6.30 -12.50 31.68
C HIS A 24 -6.40 -13.05 30.26
N THR A 25 -7.26 -14.05 30.02
CA THR A 25 -7.53 -14.59 28.68
C THR A 25 -8.15 -13.52 27.77
N ILE A 26 -9.13 -12.77 28.28
CA ILE A 26 -9.76 -11.67 27.54
C ILE A 26 -8.75 -10.55 27.28
N ARG A 27 -7.91 -10.20 28.25
CA ARG A 27 -6.85 -9.19 28.07
C ARG A 27 -5.87 -9.57 26.99
N ARG A 28 -5.47 -10.85 26.92
CA ARG A 28 -4.60 -11.37 25.87
C ARG A 28 -5.28 -11.28 24.50
N ALA A 29 -6.54 -11.70 24.38
CA ALA A 29 -7.32 -11.57 23.16
C ALA A 29 -7.46 -10.10 22.72
N PHE A 30 -7.71 -9.18 23.66
CA PHE A 30 -7.76 -7.74 23.36
C PHE A 30 -6.41 -7.21 22.87
N LYS A 31 -5.29 -7.70 23.43
CA LYS A 31 -3.95 -7.34 22.96
C LYS A 31 -3.74 -7.79 21.52
N GLU A 32 -4.13 -9.01 21.18
CA GLU A 32 -4.04 -9.54 19.82
C GLU A 32 -4.94 -8.75 18.84
N LEU A 33 -6.21 -8.52 19.21
CA LEU A 33 -7.13 -7.69 18.40
C LEU A 33 -6.61 -6.25 18.19
N LYS A 34 -5.88 -5.67 19.16
CA LYS A 34 -5.22 -4.37 18.99
C LYS A 34 -4.03 -4.46 18.04
N ASN A 35 -3.22 -5.51 18.13
CA ASN A 35 -2.11 -5.76 17.22
C ASN A 35 -2.61 -5.95 15.78
N ASP A 36 -3.75 -6.62 15.61
CA ASP A 36 -4.43 -6.80 14.32
C ASP A 36 -5.18 -5.55 13.84
N ASN A 37 -5.09 -4.44 14.58
CA ASN A 37 -5.78 -3.19 14.27
C ASN A 37 -7.32 -3.29 14.19
N LEU A 38 -7.91 -4.29 14.83
CA LEU A 38 -9.38 -4.50 14.84
C LEU A 38 -10.08 -3.67 15.92
N ILE A 39 -9.37 -3.33 17.00
CA ILE A 39 -9.86 -2.50 18.10
C ILE A 39 -8.82 -1.47 18.54
N TYR A 40 -9.27 -0.40 19.21
CA TYR A 40 -8.40 0.62 19.78
C TYR A 40 -8.90 1.08 21.15
N SER A 41 -7.99 1.55 22.01
CA SER A 41 -8.32 2.10 23.31
C SER A 41 -8.33 3.62 23.28
N LYS A 42 -9.34 4.21 23.93
CA LYS A 42 -9.32 5.62 24.31
C LYS A 42 -9.23 5.70 25.83
N ARG A 43 -8.21 6.42 26.33
CA ARG A 43 -7.98 6.59 27.78
C ARG A 43 -9.24 7.14 28.45
N GLY A 44 -9.67 6.48 29.54
CA GLY A 44 -10.88 6.84 30.30
C GLY A 44 -12.21 6.47 29.63
N LEU A 45 -12.24 6.17 28.33
CA LEU A 45 -13.46 5.90 27.58
C LEU A 45 -13.68 4.42 27.28
N GLY A 46 -12.61 3.62 27.23
CA GLY A 46 -12.70 2.17 26.99
C GLY A 46 -12.10 1.72 25.65
N VAL A 47 -12.52 0.56 25.20
CA VAL A 47 -12.07 -0.07 23.95
C VAL A 47 -13.17 0.00 22.90
N PHE A 48 -12.79 0.31 21.66
CA PHE A 48 -13.73 0.56 20.56
C PHE A 48 -13.35 -0.28 19.34
N VAL A 49 -14.35 -0.67 18.55
CA VAL A 49 -14.15 -1.33 17.26
C VAL A 49 -13.54 -0.33 16.28
N LYS A 50 -12.41 -0.71 15.69
CA LYS A 50 -11.74 0.12 14.69
C LYS A 50 -12.31 -0.16 13.29
N SER A 51 -12.23 0.83 12.40
CA SER A 51 -12.45 0.55 10.96
C SER A 51 -11.39 -0.44 10.50
N SER A 52 -11.81 -1.62 10.10
CA SER A 52 -10.90 -2.74 9.88
C SER A 52 -9.98 -2.57 8.67
N LYS A 53 -10.32 -1.68 7.74
CA LYS A 53 -9.51 -1.50 6.52
C LYS A 53 -9.32 -0.04 6.15
N ILE A 54 -8.14 0.24 5.63
CA ILE A 54 -7.79 1.54 5.07
C ILE A 54 -8.26 1.57 3.63
N SER A 55 -9.05 2.56 3.26
CA SER A 55 -9.53 2.72 1.89
C SER A 55 -8.43 3.36 1.03
N TYR A 56 -7.85 2.59 0.12
CA TYR A 56 -6.94 3.12 -0.88
C TYR A 56 -7.72 3.45 -2.15
N SER A 57 -7.88 4.75 -2.44
CA SER A 57 -8.61 5.21 -3.60
C SER A 57 -7.80 5.04 -4.89
N ILE A 58 -8.35 4.30 -5.85
CA ILE A 58 -7.86 4.27 -7.23
C ILE A 58 -8.67 5.29 -8.03
N SER A 59 -8.01 6.34 -8.49
CA SER A 59 -8.57 7.38 -9.36
C SER A 59 -7.65 7.66 -10.55
N LYS A 60 -8.07 8.54 -11.44
CA LYS A 60 -7.23 8.99 -12.57
C LYS A 60 -5.92 9.63 -12.12
N ASN A 61 -5.87 10.19 -10.92
CA ASN A 61 -4.67 10.80 -10.34
C ASN A 61 -3.88 9.77 -9.51
N VAL A 62 -2.55 9.80 -9.64
CA VAL A 62 -1.63 8.90 -8.92
C VAL A 62 -1.18 9.58 -7.63
N ARG A 63 -1.74 9.18 -6.47
CA ARG A 63 -1.54 9.89 -5.20
C ARG A 63 -1.47 8.98 -3.98
N PHE A 64 -0.56 7.98 -3.96
CA PHE A 64 -0.49 7.06 -2.81
C PHE A 64 -0.36 7.81 -1.49
N THR A 65 0.67 8.63 -1.36
CA THR A 65 0.96 9.36 -0.11
C THR A 65 -0.18 10.32 0.26
N GLU A 66 -0.72 11.04 -0.73
CA GLU A 66 -1.81 11.99 -0.51
C GLU A 66 -3.11 11.29 -0.10
N ASN A 67 -3.46 10.17 -0.78
CA ASN A 67 -4.66 9.39 -0.42
C ASN A 67 -4.63 8.85 1.02
N ILE A 68 -3.45 8.52 1.54
CA ILE A 68 -3.31 8.06 2.91
C ILE A 68 -3.34 9.23 3.90
N LEU A 69 -2.77 10.37 3.56
CA LEU A 69 -2.81 11.58 4.37
C LEU A 69 -4.23 12.16 4.49
N GLU A 70 -5.04 12.07 3.42
CA GLU A 70 -6.46 12.48 3.43
C GLU A 70 -7.29 11.69 4.46
N GLU A 71 -6.87 10.47 4.82
CA GLU A 71 -7.48 9.68 5.90
C GLU A 71 -6.88 9.96 7.30
N ASN A 72 -6.16 11.07 7.50
CA ASN A 72 -5.45 11.41 8.75
C ASN A 72 -4.47 10.34 9.21
N LYS A 73 -3.79 9.66 8.28
CA LYS A 73 -2.79 8.62 8.54
C LYS A 73 -1.43 9.07 8.02
N SER A 74 -0.37 8.66 8.70
CA SER A 74 0.98 8.88 8.21
C SER A 74 1.32 7.91 7.09
N ALA A 75 1.98 8.42 6.05
CA ALA A 75 2.48 7.59 4.94
C ALA A 75 3.98 7.83 4.74
N ARG A 76 4.72 6.74 4.57
CA ARG A 76 6.15 6.76 4.27
C ARG A 76 6.47 5.69 3.22
N ILE A 77 7.40 5.99 2.33
CA ILE A 77 7.94 5.03 1.35
C ILE A 77 9.40 4.78 1.68
N GLU A 78 9.78 3.51 1.77
CA GLU A 78 11.15 3.07 1.94
C GLU A 78 11.59 2.30 0.70
N ILE A 79 12.67 2.77 0.06
CA ILE A 79 13.27 2.09 -1.09
C ILE A 79 14.14 0.96 -0.57
N LYS A 80 13.88 -0.26 -1.02
CA LYS A 80 14.64 -1.46 -0.63
C LYS A 80 15.80 -1.75 -1.57
N SER A 81 15.55 -1.59 -2.87
CA SER A 81 16.58 -1.74 -3.90
C SER A 81 16.19 -1.01 -5.17
N PHE A 82 17.15 -0.74 -6.01
CA PHE A 82 16.94 -0.34 -7.39
C PHE A 82 18.07 -0.85 -8.27
N ASP A 83 17.77 -1.03 -9.54
CA ASP A 83 18.72 -1.39 -10.59
C ASP A 83 18.35 -0.70 -11.92
N ILE A 84 19.32 -0.64 -12.83
CA ILE A 84 19.12 -0.17 -14.20
C ILE A 84 19.49 -1.32 -15.11
N ALA A 85 18.49 -1.88 -15.80
CA ALA A 85 18.66 -3.06 -16.63
C ALA A 85 17.84 -2.94 -17.94
N GLU A 86 18.11 -3.79 -18.90
CA GLU A 86 17.31 -3.89 -20.11
C GLU A 86 15.86 -4.27 -19.77
N CYS A 87 14.92 -3.68 -20.51
CA CYS A 87 13.51 -3.98 -20.33
C CYS A 87 13.21 -5.44 -20.73
N ASN A 88 12.40 -6.11 -19.92
CA ASN A 88 11.82 -7.39 -20.30
C ASN A 88 10.65 -7.21 -21.28
N LEU A 89 10.08 -8.31 -21.78
CA LEU A 89 8.99 -8.28 -22.76
C LEU A 89 7.74 -7.56 -22.26
N PHE A 90 7.42 -7.71 -20.98
CA PHE A 90 6.26 -7.06 -20.36
C PHE A 90 6.49 -5.56 -20.21
N GLU A 91 7.63 -5.14 -19.68
CA GLU A 91 8.02 -3.73 -19.58
C GLU A 91 8.09 -3.05 -20.94
N LYS A 92 8.68 -3.75 -21.94
CA LYS A 92 8.74 -3.27 -23.32
C LYS A 92 7.36 -2.95 -23.87
N LYS A 93 6.40 -3.88 -23.71
CA LYS A 93 5.03 -3.73 -24.20
C LYS A 93 4.29 -2.61 -23.48
N GLU A 94 4.29 -2.62 -22.16
CA GLU A 94 3.45 -1.72 -21.36
C GLU A 94 4.03 -0.29 -21.25
N LEU A 95 5.35 -0.13 -21.43
CA LEU A 95 6.02 1.17 -21.43
C LEU A 95 6.33 1.71 -22.84
N ASP A 96 5.91 1.00 -23.90
CA ASP A 96 6.17 1.35 -25.30
C ASP A 96 7.67 1.58 -25.56
N LEU A 97 8.51 0.63 -25.15
CA LEU A 97 9.96 0.71 -25.28
C LEU A 97 10.44 -0.08 -26.49
N LYS A 98 11.58 0.33 -27.03
CA LYS A 98 12.30 -0.44 -28.07
C LYS A 98 13.05 -1.62 -27.43
N LYS A 99 13.48 -2.55 -28.26
CA LYS A 99 14.38 -3.64 -27.81
C LYS A 99 15.66 -3.03 -27.22
N ASN A 100 16.15 -3.59 -26.13
CA ASN A 100 17.35 -3.18 -25.39
C ASN A 100 17.29 -1.78 -24.73
N GLU A 101 16.14 -1.10 -24.75
CA GLU A 101 15.99 0.10 -23.91
C GLU A 101 15.99 -0.28 -22.43
N LYS A 102 16.62 0.57 -21.62
CA LYS A 102 16.76 0.33 -20.18
C LYS A 102 15.62 0.92 -19.39
N VAL A 103 15.29 0.25 -18.30
CA VAL A 103 14.39 0.74 -17.25
C VAL A 103 15.14 0.89 -15.95
N THR A 104 14.74 1.84 -15.14
CA THR A 104 15.11 1.90 -13.72
C THR A 104 14.03 1.15 -12.94
N ARG A 105 14.37 -0.03 -12.41
CA ARG A 105 13.51 -0.83 -11.54
C ARG A 105 13.71 -0.39 -10.10
N ILE A 106 12.63 -0.24 -9.36
CA ILE A 106 12.67 0.22 -7.97
C ILE A 106 11.74 -0.64 -7.14
N ASN A 107 12.28 -1.27 -6.10
CA ASN A 107 11.51 -2.03 -5.12
C ASN A 107 11.36 -1.19 -3.85
N SER A 108 10.14 -1.01 -3.40
CA SER A 108 9.84 -0.16 -2.26
C SER A 108 8.71 -0.72 -1.39
N ILE A 109 8.73 -0.34 -0.11
CA ILE A 109 7.66 -0.64 0.85
C ILE A 109 6.99 0.67 1.22
N GLY A 110 5.67 0.68 1.12
CA GLY A 110 4.83 1.75 1.66
C GLY A 110 4.35 1.39 3.05
N TYR A 111 4.58 2.30 3.99
CA TYR A 111 4.15 2.20 5.38
C TYR A 111 2.95 3.10 5.61
N ILE A 112 2.00 2.61 6.38
CA ILE A 112 0.88 3.39 6.90
C ILE A 112 0.88 3.27 8.41
N ASN A 113 0.95 4.40 9.13
CA ASN A 113 1.10 4.43 10.59
C ASN A 113 2.23 3.52 11.09
N ASN A 114 3.40 3.58 10.44
CA ASN A 114 4.59 2.76 10.69
C ASN A 114 4.42 1.25 10.45
N SER A 115 3.27 0.78 9.95
CA SER A 115 3.06 -0.61 9.58
C SER A 115 3.31 -0.81 8.09
N PRO A 116 4.13 -1.80 7.66
CA PRO A 116 4.29 -2.12 6.25
C PRO A 116 2.94 -2.58 5.70
N SER A 117 2.51 -1.96 4.60
CA SER A 117 1.14 -2.12 4.10
C SER A 117 1.06 -2.39 2.61
N VAL A 118 2.10 -2.03 1.86
CA VAL A 118 2.19 -2.28 0.42
C VAL A 118 3.63 -2.46 -0.03
N ILE A 119 3.87 -3.43 -0.90
CA ILE A 119 5.12 -3.57 -1.65
C ILE A 119 4.85 -3.06 -3.05
N THR A 120 5.75 -2.28 -3.62
CA THR A 120 5.64 -1.84 -5.01
C THR A 120 6.93 -2.11 -5.77
N PHE A 121 6.80 -2.83 -6.87
CA PHE A 121 7.80 -2.99 -7.92
C PHE A 121 7.48 -2.02 -9.05
N ARG A 122 8.43 -1.17 -9.37
CA ARG A 122 8.22 -0.03 -10.27
C ARG A 122 9.27 -0.02 -11.36
N SER A 123 8.84 0.16 -12.61
CA SER A 123 9.73 0.30 -13.76
C SER A 123 9.50 1.65 -14.42
N ILE A 124 10.57 2.43 -14.55
CA ILE A 124 10.59 3.77 -15.12
C ILE A 124 11.49 3.77 -16.37
N PRO A 125 11.06 4.29 -17.54
CA PRO A 125 11.91 4.42 -18.73
C PRO A 125 13.18 5.21 -18.44
N HIS A 126 14.33 4.52 -18.34
CA HIS A 126 15.59 5.13 -17.89
C HIS A 126 16.05 6.27 -18.78
N LYS A 127 16.05 6.07 -20.09
CA LYS A 127 16.47 7.09 -21.08
C LYS A 127 15.69 8.38 -20.94
N ARG A 128 14.40 8.29 -20.62
CA ARG A 128 13.53 9.46 -20.45
C ARG A 128 13.70 10.13 -19.10
N PHE A 129 13.98 9.36 -18.08
CA PHE A 129 14.06 9.84 -16.69
C PHE A 129 15.33 9.35 -15.97
N PRO A 130 16.53 9.70 -16.47
CA PRO A 130 17.79 9.17 -15.92
C PRO A 130 18.05 9.58 -14.45
N LYS A 131 17.46 10.71 -14.02
CA LYS A 131 17.60 11.23 -12.64
C LYS A 131 16.45 10.86 -11.72
N PHE A 132 15.51 9.99 -12.15
CA PHE A 132 14.33 9.65 -11.36
C PHE A 132 14.69 9.14 -9.97
N ILE A 133 15.59 8.16 -9.88
CA ILE A 133 15.96 7.56 -8.59
C ILE A 133 16.55 8.57 -7.63
N ASN A 134 17.41 9.48 -8.10
CA ASN A 134 18.06 10.50 -7.27
C ASN A 134 17.06 11.45 -6.60
N HIS A 135 15.98 11.79 -7.31
CA HIS A 135 14.89 12.59 -6.75
C HIS A 135 13.95 11.77 -5.89
N PHE A 136 13.67 10.53 -6.30
CA PHE A 136 12.73 9.66 -5.60
C PHE A 136 13.22 9.28 -4.19
N VAL A 137 14.51 9.00 -4.04
CA VAL A 137 15.14 8.77 -2.71
C VAL A 137 14.88 9.94 -1.75
N LYS A 138 15.00 11.17 -2.25
CA LYS A 138 14.82 12.38 -1.45
C LYS A 138 13.36 12.73 -1.18
N LYS A 139 12.47 12.53 -2.14
CA LYS A 139 11.07 12.98 -2.07
C LYS A 139 10.10 11.93 -1.56
N GLN A 140 10.45 10.64 -1.67
CA GLN A 140 9.60 9.50 -1.28
C GLN A 140 8.16 9.62 -1.82
N SER A 141 8.00 10.27 -2.97
CA SER A 141 6.73 10.49 -3.64
C SER A 141 6.93 10.50 -5.15
N VAL A 142 6.22 9.59 -5.83
CA VAL A 142 6.25 9.47 -7.30
C VAL A 142 5.80 10.77 -7.96
N THR A 143 4.68 11.32 -7.51
CA THR A 143 4.12 12.57 -8.05
C THR A 143 5.10 13.73 -7.90
N LYS A 144 5.65 13.92 -6.70
CA LYS A 144 6.64 14.99 -6.45
C LYS A 144 7.92 14.79 -7.28
N THR A 145 8.34 13.53 -7.46
CA THR A 145 9.53 13.21 -8.28
C THR A 145 9.29 13.54 -9.75
N PHE A 146 8.19 13.12 -10.33
CA PHE A 146 7.88 13.44 -11.71
C PHE A 146 7.67 14.94 -11.96
N ASN A 147 7.09 15.67 -10.99
CA ASN A 147 6.97 17.13 -11.07
C ASN A 147 8.34 17.81 -11.17
N LEU A 148 9.34 17.35 -10.40
CA LEU A 148 10.73 17.84 -10.52
C LEU A 148 11.39 17.51 -11.86
N LEU A 149 10.90 16.48 -12.55
CA LEU A 149 11.35 16.08 -13.87
C LEU A 149 10.48 16.67 -14.99
N ASN A 150 9.75 17.75 -14.71
CA ASN A 150 8.88 18.49 -15.62
C ASN A 150 7.69 17.68 -16.18
N VAL A 151 7.28 16.60 -15.53
CA VAL A 151 6.02 15.91 -15.82
C VAL A 151 4.90 16.52 -14.97
N LYS A 152 4.24 17.54 -15.51
CA LYS A 152 3.23 18.34 -14.80
C LYS A 152 1.95 17.58 -14.46
N LYS A 153 1.59 16.56 -15.23
CA LYS A 153 0.37 15.77 -15.06
C LYS A 153 0.66 14.30 -15.25
N ILE A 154 0.36 13.51 -14.22
CA ILE A 154 0.46 12.06 -14.24
C ILE A 154 -0.96 11.51 -14.26
N ILE A 155 -1.28 10.72 -15.26
CA ILE A 155 -2.60 10.14 -15.46
C ILE A 155 -2.46 8.62 -15.34
N ARG A 156 -3.30 8.00 -14.54
CA ARG A 156 -3.44 6.55 -14.50
C ARG A 156 -4.24 6.10 -15.70
N SER A 157 -3.55 5.47 -16.66
CA SER A 157 -4.15 5.01 -17.91
C SER A 157 -4.91 3.69 -17.74
N LYS A 158 -4.31 2.76 -16.96
CA LYS A 158 -4.84 1.41 -16.77
C LYS A 158 -4.49 0.92 -15.37
N THR A 159 -5.39 0.17 -14.77
CA THR A 159 -5.10 -0.64 -13.57
C THR A 159 -5.83 -1.97 -13.67
N LEU A 160 -5.08 -3.05 -13.54
CA LEU A 160 -5.61 -4.39 -13.32
C LEU A 160 -5.56 -4.67 -11.82
N ILE A 161 -6.61 -5.27 -11.29
CA ILE A 161 -6.71 -5.66 -9.88
C ILE A 161 -6.91 -7.17 -9.82
N ASN A 162 -6.04 -7.86 -9.09
CA ASN A 162 -6.07 -9.30 -8.91
C ASN A 162 -5.99 -9.63 -7.41
N ALA A 163 -6.49 -10.81 -7.04
CA ALA A 163 -6.23 -11.40 -5.74
C ALA A 163 -5.03 -12.33 -5.85
N GLU A 164 -4.12 -12.26 -4.88
CA GLU A 164 -2.97 -13.17 -4.76
C GLU A 164 -2.82 -13.63 -3.30
N ILE A 165 -2.02 -14.66 -3.11
CA ILE A 165 -1.63 -15.16 -1.79
C ILE A 165 -0.16 -14.80 -1.56
N SER A 166 0.17 -14.35 -0.35
CA SER A 166 1.53 -13.99 0.00
C SER A 166 2.45 -15.20 -0.01
N ASP A 167 3.54 -15.10 -0.76
CA ASP A 167 4.69 -16.00 -0.68
C ASP A 167 5.66 -15.58 0.43
N LYS A 168 6.73 -16.33 0.63
CA LYS A 168 7.75 -16.05 1.65
C LYS A 168 8.39 -14.67 1.50
N ILE A 169 8.63 -14.21 0.26
CA ILE A 169 9.27 -12.91 0.00
C ILE A 169 8.33 -11.76 0.37
N LYS A 170 7.08 -11.79 -0.13
CA LYS A 170 6.09 -10.76 0.16
C LYS A 170 5.71 -10.73 1.64
N SER A 171 5.63 -11.91 2.27
CA SER A 171 5.35 -12.04 3.70
C SER A 171 6.42 -11.37 4.56
N ASN A 172 7.69 -11.58 4.25
CA ASN A 172 8.79 -10.93 4.97
C ASN A 172 8.74 -9.40 4.83
N PHE A 173 8.50 -8.88 3.63
CA PHE A 173 8.41 -7.43 3.41
C PHE A 173 7.21 -6.77 4.10
N LEU A 174 6.06 -7.46 4.16
CA LEU A 174 4.84 -6.93 4.77
C LEU A 174 4.71 -7.26 6.26
N ASN A 175 5.63 -8.08 6.79
CA ASN A 175 5.57 -8.61 8.16
C ASN A 175 4.21 -9.27 8.45
N ILE A 176 3.84 -10.23 7.61
CA ILE A 176 2.63 -11.06 7.69
C ILE A 176 3.00 -12.53 7.49
N ASP A 177 2.10 -13.42 7.87
CA ASP A 177 2.31 -14.86 7.62
C ASP A 177 2.22 -15.18 6.11
N VAL A 178 2.89 -16.26 5.69
CA VAL A 178 2.74 -16.84 4.36
C VAL A 178 1.28 -17.33 4.19
N GLY A 179 0.74 -17.21 2.99
CA GLY A 179 -0.63 -17.62 2.69
C GLY A 179 -1.71 -16.56 3.00
N LYS A 180 -1.33 -15.37 3.46
CA LYS A 180 -2.30 -14.27 3.67
C LYS A 180 -2.75 -13.65 2.33
N PRO A 181 -4.01 -13.20 2.24
CA PRO A 181 -4.54 -12.60 1.02
C PRO A 181 -3.89 -11.24 0.74
N LEU A 182 -3.48 -11.04 -0.51
CA LEU A 182 -2.97 -9.78 -1.04
C LEU A 182 -3.89 -9.29 -2.15
N ILE A 183 -4.03 -7.96 -2.25
CA ILE A 183 -4.61 -7.32 -3.43
C ILE A 183 -3.43 -6.87 -4.30
N LYS A 184 -3.30 -7.46 -5.49
CA LYS A 184 -2.32 -7.04 -6.49
C LYS A 184 -2.95 -6.01 -7.41
N THR A 185 -2.23 -4.91 -7.66
CA THR A 185 -2.57 -3.97 -8.73
C THR A 185 -1.40 -3.86 -9.71
N THR A 186 -1.70 -3.93 -11.01
CA THR A 186 -0.74 -3.61 -12.08
C THR A 186 -1.23 -2.34 -12.78
N SER A 187 -0.48 -1.26 -12.62
CA SER A 187 -0.89 0.07 -13.11
C SER A 187 0.10 0.63 -14.10
N ILE A 188 -0.44 1.28 -15.14
CA ILE A 188 0.32 2.03 -16.13
C ILE A 188 -0.06 3.50 -15.98
N ASN A 189 0.96 4.32 -15.74
CA ASN A 189 0.82 5.75 -15.65
C ASN A 189 1.42 6.41 -16.90
N VAL A 190 0.75 7.43 -17.40
CA VAL A 190 1.14 8.18 -18.60
C VAL A 190 1.25 9.66 -18.28
N ASP A 191 1.99 10.39 -19.10
CA ASP A 191 2.01 11.86 -19.06
C ASP A 191 0.80 12.46 -19.79
N PHE A 192 0.78 13.80 -19.91
CA PHE A 192 -0.28 14.53 -20.59
C PHE A 192 -0.43 14.12 -22.07
N ASN A 193 0.67 13.74 -22.72
CA ASN A 193 0.68 13.28 -24.11
C ASN A 193 0.34 11.79 -24.24
N LYS A 194 -0.19 11.16 -23.18
CA LYS A 194 -0.51 9.73 -23.11
C LYS A 194 0.70 8.79 -23.28
N LYS A 195 1.93 9.30 -23.17
CA LYS A 195 3.13 8.49 -23.25
C LYS A 195 3.40 7.79 -21.93
N PRO A 196 3.65 6.46 -21.90
CA PRO A 196 3.94 5.73 -20.67
C PRO A 196 5.18 6.29 -19.95
N ILE A 197 5.05 6.45 -18.63
CA ILE A 197 6.11 6.95 -17.76
C ILE A 197 6.43 6.02 -16.59
N GLU A 198 5.49 5.16 -16.24
CA GLU A 198 5.64 4.23 -15.11
C GLU A 198 4.77 3.00 -15.35
N LEU A 199 5.37 1.83 -15.14
CA LEU A 199 4.68 0.57 -14.88
C LEU A 199 4.91 0.24 -13.39
N SER A 200 3.86 -0.11 -12.66
CA SER A 200 3.97 -0.48 -11.25
C SER A 200 3.11 -1.69 -10.93
N GLU A 201 3.70 -2.65 -10.21
CA GLU A 201 2.99 -3.75 -9.58
C GLU A 201 3.03 -3.54 -8.07
N SER A 202 1.86 -3.41 -7.46
CA SER A 202 1.74 -3.18 -6.02
C SER A 202 0.95 -4.30 -5.36
N TYR A 203 1.45 -4.78 -4.21
CA TYR A 203 0.84 -5.85 -3.41
C TYR A 203 0.45 -5.28 -2.07
N PHE A 204 -0.83 -5.11 -1.85
CA PHE A 204 -1.40 -4.57 -0.62
C PHE A 204 -1.78 -5.70 0.32
N ASP A 205 -1.52 -5.52 1.61
CA ASP A 205 -2.04 -6.42 2.66
C ASP A 205 -3.57 -6.35 2.67
N GLY A 206 -4.22 -7.38 2.14
CA GLY A 206 -5.69 -7.44 2.02
C GLY A 206 -6.42 -7.50 3.36
N SER A 207 -5.72 -7.77 4.47
CA SER A 207 -6.30 -7.68 5.81
C SER A 207 -6.43 -6.24 6.31
N LYS A 208 -5.51 -5.35 5.86
CA LYS A 208 -5.42 -3.94 6.29
C LYS A 208 -6.00 -2.96 5.29
N ILE A 209 -5.97 -3.29 4.00
CA ILE A 209 -6.33 -2.36 2.91
C ILE A 209 -7.51 -2.89 2.11
N GLN A 210 -8.39 -2.00 1.72
CA GLN A 210 -9.40 -2.20 0.69
C GLN A 210 -9.19 -1.19 -0.43
N ILE A 211 -9.49 -1.59 -1.66
CA ILE A 211 -9.44 -0.70 -2.82
C ILE A 211 -10.79 -0.03 -2.98
N LEU A 212 -10.79 1.31 -3.07
CA LEU A 212 -11.96 2.11 -3.38
C LEU A 212 -11.82 2.66 -4.80
N VAL A 213 -12.72 2.29 -5.68
CA VAL A 213 -12.84 2.86 -7.02
C VAL A 213 -14.01 3.84 -7.00
N LYS A 214 -13.74 5.11 -7.31
CA LYS A 214 -14.78 6.14 -7.49
C LYS A 214 -15.02 6.29 -8.99
N VAL A 215 -16.25 6.14 -9.42
CA VAL A 215 -16.73 6.25 -10.80
C VAL A 215 -17.15 7.68 -11.09
#